data_08b1fcc602fc956fefd96551b38ceb5e
#
_entry.id   08b1fcc602fc956fefd96551b38ceb5e
#
_cell.length_a   1.000
_cell.length_b   1.000
_cell.length_c   1.000
_cell.angle_alpha   90.00
_cell.angle_beta   90.00
_cell.angle_gamma   90.00
#
_symmetry.space_group_name_H-M   'P 1'
#
loop_
_entity.id
_entity.type
_entity.pdbx_description
1 polymer ?
#
loop_
_entity_poly.entity_id
_entity_poly.type
_entity_poly.pdbx_seq_one_letter_code
_entity_poly.pdbx_strand_id
1 'polypeptide(L)'
;MPNTLKNMQDLRLFTTRLELVAATVELAQAEIGDLSAFAGLLNVPRPTSWPPPLNDEHSQRSFLASLQKAEPSVAGWNLWFCIRRDQRELVGNAGFKSRPKDGFVEIGYSMVEAHQRNGYCTEAVRTLIGWAFQCRDVQTVIAHTLPGLAPSIRVMEKCGFVFVREGPIEDGMRTIRYELPRARFQALASQRVGSVGES
;
A
#
# COMPACT_ATOMS: atom_id res chain seq x y z
N MET A 1 -8.52 -26.12 18.14
CA MET A 1 -8.37 -24.69 17.88
C MET A 1 -6.90 -24.43 17.59
N PRO A 2 -6.48 -24.22 16.32
CA PRO A 2 -5.07 -23.93 16.04
C PRO A 2 -4.78 -22.45 16.39
N ASN A 3 -3.62 -22.26 16.94
CA ASN A 3 -3.01 -21.10 17.53
C ASN A 3 -2.93 -19.90 16.57
N THR A 4 -3.96 -19.05 16.54
CA THR A 4 -4.13 -17.90 15.61
C THR A 4 -3.25 -16.69 15.99
N LEU A 5 -2.57 -16.72 17.14
CA LEU A 5 -1.84 -15.56 17.67
C LEU A 5 -0.36 -15.49 17.25
N LYS A 6 0.21 -16.57 16.67
CA LYS A 6 1.63 -16.61 16.30
C LYS A 6 1.90 -16.08 14.88
N ASN A 7 0.88 -15.86 14.03
CA ASN A 7 1.03 -15.48 12.61
C ASN A 7 0.75 -13.99 12.30
N MET A 8 0.48 -13.13 13.29
CA MET A 8 0.18 -11.72 13.03
C MET A 8 1.43 -10.83 12.88
N GLN A 9 2.60 -11.33 13.26
CA GLN A 9 3.85 -10.56 13.19
C GLN A 9 4.56 -10.60 11.83
N ASP A 10 4.10 -11.46 10.88
CA ASP A 10 4.73 -11.62 9.57
C ASP A 10 3.68 -11.72 8.45
N LEU A 11 2.82 -10.70 8.36
CA LEU A 11 1.78 -10.65 7.33
C LEU A 11 2.43 -10.29 5.98
N ARG A 12 2.37 -11.24 5.02
CA ARG A 12 2.95 -11.10 3.68
C ARG A 12 1.91 -11.40 2.61
N LEU A 13 1.97 -10.65 1.52
CA LEU A 13 1.21 -10.90 0.31
C LEU A 13 2.17 -11.09 -0.85
N PHE A 14 1.85 -12.00 -1.74
CA PHE A 14 2.69 -12.30 -2.91
C PHE A 14 1.93 -12.03 -4.19
N THR A 15 2.63 -11.46 -5.15
CA THR A 15 2.19 -11.27 -6.52
C THR A 15 3.12 -12.03 -7.46
N THR A 16 2.94 -11.86 -8.76
CA THR A 16 3.88 -12.42 -9.75
C THR A 16 5.30 -11.89 -9.53
N ARG A 17 5.46 -10.59 -9.26
CA ARG A 17 6.77 -9.92 -9.20
C ARG A 17 7.13 -9.37 -7.83
N LEU A 18 6.15 -9.20 -6.93
CA LEU A 18 6.36 -8.54 -5.65
C LEU A 18 6.05 -9.46 -4.48
N GLU A 19 6.76 -9.22 -3.40
CA GLU A 19 6.42 -9.57 -2.03
C GLU A 19 6.08 -8.28 -1.29
N LEU A 20 4.91 -8.22 -0.68
CA LEU A 20 4.46 -7.11 0.15
C LEU A 20 4.56 -7.55 1.60
N VAL A 21 5.32 -6.83 2.41
CA VAL A 21 5.54 -7.12 3.83
C VAL A 21 4.86 -6.04 4.65
N ALA A 22 3.89 -6.41 5.48
CA ALA A 22 3.24 -5.45 6.37
C ALA A 22 4.24 -4.89 7.38
N ALA A 23 4.22 -3.58 7.59
CA ALA A 23 5.08 -2.93 8.56
C ALA A 23 4.76 -3.38 9.99
N THR A 24 5.80 -3.65 10.75
CA THR A 24 5.77 -3.86 12.20
C THR A 24 6.44 -2.68 12.90
N VAL A 25 6.25 -2.56 14.21
CA VAL A 25 6.96 -1.55 15.01
C VAL A 25 8.47 -1.70 14.85
N GLU A 26 8.97 -2.94 14.85
CA GLU A 26 10.40 -3.25 14.69
C GLU A 26 10.93 -2.78 13.34
N LEU A 27 10.21 -3.09 12.23
CA LEU A 27 10.56 -2.63 10.88
C LEU A 27 10.55 -1.11 10.78
N ALA A 28 9.53 -0.43 11.33
CA ALA A 28 9.42 1.02 11.27
C ALA A 28 10.50 1.72 12.12
N GLN A 29 10.90 1.14 13.25
CA GLN A 29 12.02 1.63 14.05
C GLN A 29 13.36 1.48 13.32
N ALA A 30 13.60 0.33 12.70
CA ALA A 30 14.81 0.07 11.93
C ALA A 30 14.88 0.96 10.68
N GLU A 31 13.75 1.19 9.99
CA GLU A 31 13.68 2.09 8.82
C GLU A 31 14.21 3.50 9.13
N ILE A 32 13.88 4.03 10.32
CA ILE A 32 14.29 5.37 10.75
C ILE A 32 15.73 5.37 11.30
N GLY A 33 16.09 4.34 12.06
CA GLY A 33 17.32 4.34 12.85
C GLY A 33 18.54 3.71 12.17
N ASP A 34 18.35 2.59 11.47
CA ASP A 34 19.44 1.82 10.83
C ASP A 34 18.94 1.08 9.59
N LEU A 35 19.23 1.62 8.42
CA LEU A 35 18.87 1.01 7.13
C LEU A 35 19.52 -0.36 6.90
N SER A 36 20.63 -0.69 7.57
CA SER A 36 21.24 -2.02 7.45
C SER A 36 20.44 -3.05 8.25
N ALA A 37 20.02 -2.70 9.47
CA ALA A 37 19.12 -3.53 10.27
C ALA A 37 17.77 -3.70 9.58
N PHE A 38 17.19 -2.60 9.04
CA PHE A 38 15.96 -2.64 8.27
C PHE A 38 16.04 -3.59 7.07
N ALA A 39 17.10 -3.50 6.28
CA ALA A 39 17.35 -4.38 5.15
C ALA A 39 17.51 -5.85 5.59
N GLY A 40 18.19 -6.08 6.70
CA GLY A 40 18.35 -7.42 7.30
C GLY A 40 17.02 -8.04 7.71
N LEU A 41 16.14 -7.28 8.37
CA LEU A 41 14.80 -7.73 8.76
C LEU A 41 13.93 -8.10 7.55
N LEU A 42 14.04 -7.37 6.45
CA LEU A 42 13.33 -7.65 5.20
C LEU A 42 14.02 -8.71 4.32
N ASN A 43 15.23 -9.13 4.70
CA ASN A 43 16.08 -10.03 3.89
C ASN A 43 16.28 -9.50 2.47
N VAL A 44 16.71 -8.22 2.37
CA VAL A 44 17.03 -7.55 1.12
C VAL A 44 18.41 -6.90 1.22
N PRO A 45 19.09 -6.60 0.10
CA PRO A 45 20.27 -5.73 0.09
C PRO A 45 19.93 -4.37 0.69
N ARG A 46 20.90 -3.74 1.36
CA ARG A 46 20.73 -2.38 1.88
C ARG A 46 20.37 -1.43 0.73
N PRO A 47 19.24 -0.74 0.78
CA PRO A 47 18.83 0.14 -0.31
C PRO A 47 19.75 1.37 -0.38
N THR A 48 20.11 1.78 -1.60
CA THR A 48 20.94 2.96 -1.86
C THR A 48 20.11 4.25 -1.98
N SER A 49 18.83 4.11 -2.34
CA SER A 49 17.89 5.22 -2.52
C SER A 49 16.62 4.92 -1.71
N TRP A 50 16.66 5.25 -0.42
CA TRP A 50 15.55 5.10 0.51
C TRP A 50 15.48 6.31 1.45
N PRO A 51 14.32 6.79 1.83
CA PRO A 51 12.98 6.32 1.48
C PRO A 51 12.51 6.76 0.08
N PRO A 52 11.38 6.22 -0.44
CA PRO A 52 10.77 6.71 -1.66
C PRO A 52 10.20 8.12 -1.47
N PRO A 53 9.99 8.91 -2.55
CA PRO A 53 9.44 10.26 -2.46
C PRO A 53 8.17 10.32 -1.62
N LEU A 54 7.95 11.41 -0.90
CA LEU A 54 6.81 11.65 0.02
C LEU A 54 6.74 10.72 1.24
N ASN A 55 7.81 9.97 1.53
CA ASN A 55 7.95 9.17 2.74
C ASN A 55 9.14 9.67 3.57
N ASP A 56 9.18 10.96 3.83
CA ASP A 56 10.22 11.62 4.62
C ASP A 56 10.23 11.16 6.09
N GLU A 57 11.24 11.59 6.84
CA GLU A 57 11.40 11.21 8.25
C GLU A 57 10.20 11.62 9.11
N HIS A 58 9.55 12.75 8.80
CA HIS A 58 8.34 13.18 9.52
C HIS A 58 7.20 12.16 9.31
N SER A 59 6.97 11.75 8.08
CA SER A 59 5.97 10.73 7.71
C SER A 59 6.28 9.39 8.36
N GLN A 60 7.55 8.94 8.33
CA GLN A 60 8.00 7.70 8.96
C GLN A 60 7.77 7.71 10.48
N ARG A 61 8.10 8.82 11.18
CA ARG A 61 7.87 8.98 12.62
C ARG A 61 6.39 8.99 12.99
N SER A 62 5.56 9.70 12.22
CA SER A 62 4.11 9.70 12.39
C SER A 62 3.53 8.30 12.24
N PHE A 63 4.04 7.57 11.26
CA PHE A 63 3.64 6.21 10.99
C PHE A 63 4.05 5.24 12.11
N LEU A 64 5.30 5.33 12.60
CA LEU A 64 5.77 4.56 13.76
C LEU A 64 4.90 4.83 14.98
N ALA A 65 4.58 6.09 15.27
CA ALA A 65 3.72 6.45 16.40
C ALA A 65 2.31 5.85 16.26
N SER A 66 1.78 5.76 15.04
CA SER A 66 0.52 5.09 14.75
C SER A 66 0.58 3.59 15.03
N LEU A 67 1.66 2.92 14.58
CA LEU A 67 1.88 1.50 14.84
C LEU A 67 2.00 1.18 16.33
N GLN A 68 2.71 2.02 17.09
CA GLN A 68 2.91 1.82 18.53
C GLN A 68 1.61 1.94 19.35
N LYS A 69 0.65 2.74 18.86
CA LYS A 69 -0.66 2.92 19.50
C LYS A 69 -1.69 1.88 19.03
N ALA A 70 -1.35 1.11 18.00
CA ALA A 70 -2.31 0.23 17.35
C ALA A 70 -2.54 -1.05 18.17
N GLU A 71 -3.80 -1.45 18.26
CA GLU A 71 -4.18 -2.78 18.74
C GLU A 71 -3.67 -3.86 17.77
N PRO A 72 -3.36 -5.09 18.23
CA PRO A 72 -2.94 -6.19 17.35
C PRO A 72 -3.88 -6.45 16.16
N SER A 73 -5.17 -6.17 16.33
CA SER A 73 -6.21 -6.33 15.29
C SER A 73 -6.07 -5.38 14.09
N VAL A 74 -5.13 -4.42 14.14
CA VAL A 74 -4.85 -3.48 13.04
C VAL A 74 -3.74 -3.93 12.10
N ALA A 75 -3.16 -5.11 12.30
CA ALA A 75 -2.14 -5.62 11.40
C ALA A 75 -2.61 -5.58 9.93
N GLY A 76 -1.76 -5.06 9.05
CA GLY A 76 -2.06 -4.87 7.64
C GLY A 76 -2.83 -3.60 7.26
N TRP A 77 -3.49 -2.91 8.20
CA TRP A 77 -4.15 -1.63 7.93
C TRP A 77 -3.22 -0.42 8.04
N ASN A 78 -1.97 -0.63 7.69
CA ASN A 78 -0.90 0.33 7.73
C ASN A 78 -0.02 0.19 6.48
N LEU A 79 1.25 0.59 6.59
CA LEU A 79 2.23 0.51 5.52
C LEU A 79 2.61 -0.94 5.20
N TRP A 80 2.92 -1.17 3.93
CA TRP A 80 3.51 -2.39 3.40
C TRP A 80 4.73 -2.04 2.58
N PHE A 81 5.84 -2.71 2.84
CA PHE A 81 7.06 -2.60 2.05
C PHE A 81 6.96 -3.48 0.82
N CYS A 82 7.28 -2.93 -0.34
CA CYS A 82 7.21 -3.62 -1.63
C CYS A 82 8.59 -4.11 -2.02
N ILE A 83 8.77 -5.42 -2.12
CA ILE A 83 10.04 -6.07 -2.45
C ILE A 83 9.89 -6.78 -3.79
N ARG A 84 10.76 -6.48 -4.73
CA ARG A 84 10.89 -7.21 -5.99
C ARG A 84 11.49 -8.58 -5.76
N ARG A 85 10.78 -9.65 -6.15
CA ARG A 85 11.09 -11.02 -5.75
C ARG A 85 12.35 -11.60 -6.39
N ASP A 86 12.57 -11.32 -7.67
CA ASP A 86 13.68 -11.88 -8.45
C ASP A 86 15.07 -11.42 -7.99
N GLN A 87 15.19 -10.18 -7.55
CA GLN A 87 16.44 -9.59 -7.06
C GLN A 87 16.41 -9.26 -5.56
N ARG A 88 15.32 -9.57 -4.86
CA ARG A 88 15.14 -9.23 -3.44
C ARG A 88 15.35 -7.74 -3.17
N GLU A 89 14.87 -6.87 -4.03
CA GLU A 89 15.14 -5.45 -3.98
C GLU A 89 13.92 -4.67 -3.47
N LEU A 90 14.15 -3.76 -2.53
CA LEU A 90 13.11 -2.88 -1.98
C LEU A 90 12.80 -1.79 -2.99
N VAL A 91 11.58 -1.77 -3.54
CA VAL A 91 11.19 -0.91 -4.65
C VAL A 91 10.25 0.23 -4.28
N GLY A 92 9.71 0.22 -3.07
CA GLY A 92 8.80 1.24 -2.58
C GLY A 92 7.90 0.74 -1.46
N ASN A 93 6.86 1.50 -1.20
CA ASN A 93 5.83 1.16 -0.23
C ASN A 93 4.43 1.48 -0.75
N ALA A 94 3.44 0.82 -0.17
CA ALA A 94 2.02 1.11 -0.35
C ALA A 94 1.30 0.71 0.94
N GLY A 95 0.09 1.23 1.19
CA GLY A 95 -0.61 0.85 2.40
C GLY A 95 -1.82 1.71 2.67
N PHE A 96 -2.37 1.57 3.86
CA PHE A 96 -3.58 2.28 4.28
C PHE A 96 -3.23 3.33 5.34
N LYS A 97 -3.89 4.49 5.28
CA LYS A 97 -3.69 5.56 6.28
C LYS A 97 -4.26 5.19 7.66
N SER A 98 -5.27 4.30 7.70
CA SER A 98 -5.93 3.84 8.92
C SER A 98 -6.75 2.57 8.66
N ARG A 99 -7.36 2.03 9.74
CA ARG A 99 -8.42 1.01 9.64
C ARG A 99 -9.64 1.55 8.88
N PRO A 100 -10.48 0.66 8.33
CA PRO A 100 -11.77 1.06 7.77
C PRO A 100 -12.60 1.83 8.80
N LYS A 101 -13.17 2.96 8.36
CA LYS A 101 -14.10 3.75 9.15
C LYS A 101 -15.28 4.15 8.27
N ASP A 102 -16.50 3.95 8.77
CA ASP A 102 -17.75 4.30 8.07
C ASP A 102 -17.83 3.72 6.64
N GLY A 103 -17.26 2.54 6.43
CA GLY A 103 -17.21 1.87 5.13
C GLY A 103 -16.05 2.29 4.22
N PHE A 104 -15.21 3.25 4.62
CA PHE A 104 -14.11 3.77 3.83
C PHE A 104 -12.75 3.37 4.38
N VAL A 105 -11.79 3.18 3.48
CA VAL A 105 -10.36 3.08 3.80
C VAL A 105 -9.55 3.84 2.76
N GLU A 106 -8.55 4.59 3.19
CA GLU A 106 -7.69 5.35 2.30
C GLU A 106 -6.39 4.62 2.04
N ILE A 107 -6.02 4.49 0.76
CA ILE A 107 -4.75 3.91 0.31
C ILE A 107 -3.78 4.99 -0.14
N GLY A 108 -2.50 4.80 0.23
CA GLY A 108 -1.38 5.61 -0.25
C GLY A 108 -0.26 4.71 -0.79
N TYR A 109 0.65 5.27 -1.59
CA TYR A 109 1.76 4.53 -2.18
C TYR A 109 2.87 5.47 -2.65
N SER A 110 4.10 4.97 -2.64
CA SER A 110 5.25 5.62 -3.27
C SER A 110 6.27 4.59 -3.73
N MET A 111 6.92 4.85 -4.86
CA MET A 111 7.98 4.00 -5.42
C MET A 111 9.28 4.79 -5.53
N VAL A 112 10.37 4.15 -5.19
CA VAL A 112 11.73 4.65 -5.44
C VAL A 112 11.86 5.02 -6.92
N GLU A 113 12.47 6.14 -7.24
CA GLU A 113 12.51 6.71 -8.58
C GLU A 113 13.04 5.72 -9.64
N ALA A 114 14.11 4.99 -9.31
CA ALA A 114 14.69 3.96 -10.19
C ALA A 114 13.71 2.83 -10.54
N HIS A 115 12.68 2.61 -9.73
CA HIS A 115 11.70 1.54 -9.93
C HIS A 115 10.34 2.03 -10.43
N GLN A 116 10.19 3.33 -10.68
CA GLN A 116 8.98 3.88 -11.27
C GLN A 116 8.81 3.41 -12.73
N ARG A 117 7.59 3.55 -13.27
CA ARG A 117 7.20 3.18 -14.65
C ARG A 117 7.29 1.67 -14.98
N ASN A 118 7.67 0.81 -14.02
CA ASN A 118 7.73 -0.64 -14.20
C ASN A 118 6.40 -1.36 -13.87
N GLY A 119 5.37 -0.62 -13.45
CA GLY A 119 4.06 -1.18 -13.07
C GLY A 119 3.99 -1.77 -11.66
N TYR A 120 5.08 -1.75 -10.88
CA TYR A 120 5.12 -2.28 -9.51
C TYR A 120 4.08 -1.62 -8.60
N CYS A 121 3.96 -0.29 -8.67
CA CYS A 121 2.95 0.44 -7.89
C CYS A 121 1.52 -0.05 -8.18
N THR A 122 1.16 -0.19 -9.45
CA THR A 122 -0.17 -0.69 -9.85
C THR A 122 -0.41 -2.11 -9.36
N GLU A 123 0.62 -2.97 -9.40
CA GLU A 123 0.56 -4.35 -8.94
C GLU A 123 0.36 -4.42 -7.42
N ALA A 124 1.14 -3.66 -6.64
CA ALA A 124 1.03 -3.57 -5.19
C ALA A 124 -0.35 -3.05 -4.77
N VAL A 125 -0.80 -1.92 -5.35
CA VAL A 125 -2.08 -1.28 -5.03
C VAL A 125 -3.24 -2.23 -5.33
N ARG A 126 -3.26 -2.93 -6.46
CA ARG A 126 -4.31 -3.92 -6.78
C ARG A 126 -4.37 -5.05 -5.76
N THR A 127 -3.22 -5.54 -5.34
CA THR A 127 -3.12 -6.61 -4.34
C THR A 127 -3.67 -6.17 -3.01
N LEU A 128 -3.29 -4.97 -2.55
CA LEU A 128 -3.79 -4.41 -1.30
C LEU A 128 -5.29 -4.10 -1.35
N ILE A 129 -5.82 -3.61 -2.47
CA ILE A 129 -7.26 -3.43 -2.67
C ILE A 129 -8.00 -4.75 -2.55
N GLY A 130 -7.49 -5.81 -3.20
CA GLY A 130 -8.05 -7.15 -3.10
C GLY A 130 -8.06 -7.68 -1.68
N TRP A 131 -6.97 -7.45 -0.93
CA TRP A 131 -6.87 -7.78 0.48
C TRP A 131 -7.86 -6.97 1.33
N ALA A 132 -7.96 -5.65 1.12
CA ALA A 132 -8.89 -4.79 1.86
C ALA A 132 -10.35 -5.20 1.67
N PHE A 133 -10.74 -5.58 0.45
CA PHE A 133 -12.10 -6.02 0.17
C PHE A 133 -12.45 -7.42 0.71
N GLN A 134 -11.52 -8.16 1.29
CA GLN A 134 -11.85 -9.35 2.10
C GLN A 134 -12.52 -8.96 3.42
N CYS A 135 -12.24 -7.76 3.93
CA CYS A 135 -12.95 -7.19 5.08
C CYS A 135 -14.33 -6.69 4.66
N ARG A 136 -15.39 -7.20 5.29
CA ARG A 136 -16.78 -6.82 4.96
C ARG A 136 -17.09 -5.34 5.27
N ASP A 137 -16.38 -4.75 6.22
CA ASP A 137 -16.57 -3.36 6.63
C ASP A 137 -16.05 -2.37 5.58
N VAL A 138 -15.21 -2.80 4.62
CA VAL A 138 -14.75 -1.95 3.53
C VAL A 138 -15.77 -1.94 2.40
N GLN A 139 -16.42 -0.82 2.17
CA GLN A 139 -17.35 -0.62 1.06
C GLN A 139 -16.69 0.17 -0.08
N THR A 140 -15.75 1.06 0.24
CA THR A 140 -15.06 1.89 -0.74
C THR A 140 -13.61 2.10 -0.32
N VAL A 141 -12.69 1.85 -1.24
CA VAL A 141 -11.28 2.30 -1.11
C VAL A 141 -11.18 3.68 -1.73
N ILE A 142 -10.57 4.61 -1.00
CA ILE A 142 -10.36 5.99 -1.46
C ILE A 142 -8.86 6.28 -1.59
N ALA A 143 -8.53 7.25 -2.43
CA ALA A 143 -7.18 7.79 -2.54
C ALA A 143 -7.23 9.29 -2.81
N HIS A 144 -6.30 10.04 -2.20
CA HIS A 144 -6.10 11.46 -2.49
C HIS A 144 -4.76 11.64 -3.21
N THR A 145 -4.71 12.60 -4.13
CA THR A 145 -3.49 13.01 -4.82
C THR A 145 -3.57 14.47 -5.25
N LEU A 146 -2.45 15.03 -5.68
CA LEU A 146 -2.41 16.38 -6.25
C LEU A 146 -2.97 16.38 -7.69
N PRO A 147 -3.70 17.43 -8.11
CA PRO A 147 -4.30 17.51 -9.44
C PRO A 147 -3.30 17.36 -10.59
N GLY A 148 -2.03 17.78 -10.39
CA GLY A 148 -0.97 17.68 -11.40
C GLY A 148 -0.14 16.40 -11.35
N LEU A 149 -0.37 15.51 -10.39
CA LEU A 149 0.46 14.32 -10.20
C LEU A 149 0.02 13.16 -11.11
N ALA A 150 0.23 13.33 -12.42
CA ALA A 150 -0.19 12.39 -13.45
C ALA A 150 0.27 10.92 -13.23
N PRO A 151 1.47 10.61 -12.69
CA PRO A 151 1.83 9.23 -12.37
C PRO A 151 0.90 8.58 -11.35
N SER A 152 0.53 9.30 -10.28
CA SER A 152 -0.39 8.80 -9.26
C SER A 152 -1.79 8.59 -9.81
N ILE A 153 -2.31 9.56 -10.57
CA ILE A 153 -3.61 9.47 -11.24
C ILE A 153 -3.67 8.21 -12.13
N ARG A 154 -2.64 7.97 -12.95
CA ARG A 154 -2.58 6.78 -13.80
C ARG A 154 -2.58 5.45 -13.04
N VAL A 155 -1.97 5.40 -11.85
CA VAL A 155 -2.03 4.20 -10.99
C VAL A 155 -3.46 3.96 -10.54
N MET A 156 -4.15 5.00 -10.06
CA MET A 156 -5.55 4.91 -9.60
C MET A 156 -6.47 4.46 -10.73
N GLU A 157 -6.40 5.10 -11.90
CA GLU A 157 -7.21 4.75 -13.07
C GLU A 157 -6.98 3.29 -13.51
N LYS A 158 -5.72 2.83 -13.57
CA LYS A 158 -5.37 1.44 -13.88
C LYS A 158 -5.91 0.46 -12.83
N CYS A 159 -6.06 0.89 -11.58
CA CYS A 159 -6.66 0.08 -10.52
C CYS A 159 -8.21 0.12 -10.53
N GLY A 160 -8.81 0.98 -11.36
CA GLY A 160 -10.26 1.08 -11.52
C GLY A 160 -10.92 2.17 -10.68
N PHE A 161 -10.14 3.02 -10.02
CA PHE A 161 -10.68 4.19 -9.34
C PHE A 161 -11.29 5.18 -10.33
N VAL A 162 -12.24 5.97 -9.83
CA VAL A 162 -12.84 7.08 -10.56
C VAL A 162 -12.66 8.35 -9.76
N PHE A 163 -12.45 9.47 -10.46
CA PHE A 163 -12.47 10.80 -9.86
C PHE A 163 -13.88 11.11 -9.35
N VAL A 164 -13.96 11.66 -8.14
CA VAL A 164 -15.26 12.01 -7.52
C VAL A 164 -15.37 13.51 -7.28
N ARG A 165 -14.36 14.12 -6.65
CA ARG A 165 -14.41 15.52 -6.23
C ARG A 165 -13.04 16.03 -5.78
N GLU A 166 -12.97 17.31 -5.44
CA GLU A 166 -11.86 17.86 -4.67
C GLU A 166 -11.76 17.16 -3.31
N GLY A 167 -10.54 16.94 -2.86
CA GLY A 167 -10.21 16.37 -1.56
C GLY A 167 -9.92 17.44 -0.51
N PRO A 168 -9.47 17.02 0.68
CA PRO A 168 -9.01 17.94 1.73
C PRO A 168 -7.75 18.69 1.27
N ILE A 169 -7.44 19.78 1.99
CA ILE A 169 -6.12 20.41 1.90
C ILE A 169 -5.16 19.60 2.76
N GLU A 170 -4.11 19.05 2.15
CA GLU A 170 -3.02 18.34 2.82
C GLU A 170 -1.73 19.13 2.60
N ASP A 171 -1.01 19.45 3.67
CA ASP A 171 0.23 20.27 3.64
C ASP A 171 0.09 21.58 2.85
N GLY A 172 -1.06 22.25 2.98
CA GLY A 172 -1.36 23.49 2.28
C GLY A 172 -1.71 23.34 0.80
N MET A 173 -1.74 22.12 0.26
CA MET A 173 -2.05 21.84 -1.14
C MET A 173 -3.45 21.23 -1.28
N ARG A 174 -4.19 21.71 -2.31
CA ARG A 174 -5.48 21.09 -2.66
C ARG A 174 -5.24 19.71 -3.25
N THR A 175 -5.97 18.73 -2.74
CA THR A 175 -5.96 17.36 -3.29
C THR A 175 -7.21 17.11 -4.12
N ILE A 176 -7.18 16.03 -4.89
CA ILE A 176 -8.33 15.44 -5.57
C ILE A 176 -8.56 14.03 -5.06
N ARG A 177 -9.85 13.68 -4.93
CA ARG A 177 -10.28 12.39 -4.39
C ARG A 177 -10.74 11.46 -5.50
N TYR A 178 -10.21 10.26 -5.45
CA TYR A 178 -10.61 9.11 -6.26
C TYR A 178 -11.22 8.03 -5.37
N GLU A 179 -12.19 7.31 -5.91
CA GLU A 179 -12.88 6.23 -5.19
C GLU A 179 -12.97 4.95 -6.02
N LEU A 180 -12.89 3.82 -5.34
CA LEU A 180 -13.17 2.50 -5.88
C LEU A 180 -14.21 1.81 -5.00
N PRO A 181 -15.50 1.88 -5.32
CA PRO A 181 -16.54 1.12 -4.63
C PRO A 181 -16.38 -0.38 -4.82
N ARG A 182 -16.75 -1.19 -3.81
CA ARG A 182 -16.72 -2.66 -3.83
C ARG A 182 -17.41 -3.24 -5.07
N ALA A 183 -18.60 -2.74 -5.40
CA ALA A 183 -19.36 -3.21 -6.56
C ALA A 183 -18.59 -3.03 -7.88
N ARG A 184 -17.92 -1.88 -8.04
CA ARG A 184 -17.07 -1.62 -9.22
C ARG A 184 -15.86 -2.55 -9.26
N PHE A 185 -15.20 -2.78 -8.12
CA PHE A 185 -14.08 -3.72 -8.03
C PHE A 185 -14.50 -5.14 -8.47
N GLN A 186 -15.64 -5.61 -7.98
CA GLN A 186 -16.20 -6.93 -8.33
C GLN A 186 -16.54 -7.03 -9.82
N ALA A 187 -17.15 -6.00 -10.40
CA ALA A 187 -17.45 -5.97 -11.82
C ALA A 187 -16.19 -6.04 -12.69
N LEU A 188 -15.14 -5.29 -12.33
CA LEU A 188 -13.84 -5.33 -13.04
C LEU A 188 -13.14 -6.68 -12.91
N ALA A 189 -13.26 -7.36 -11.76
CA ALA A 189 -12.71 -8.70 -11.55
C ALA A 189 -13.41 -9.73 -12.45
N SER A 190 -14.75 -9.70 -12.56
CA SER A 190 -15.54 -10.59 -13.40
C SER A 190 -15.21 -10.45 -14.89
N GLN A 191 -15.01 -9.22 -15.37
CA GLN A 191 -14.63 -8.96 -16.77
C GLN A 191 -13.26 -9.55 -17.15
N ARG A 192 -12.30 -9.58 -16.20
CA ARG A 192 -10.97 -10.16 -16.44
C ARG A 192 -10.99 -11.69 -16.54
N VAL A 193 -11.88 -12.35 -15.83
CA VAL A 193 -12.03 -13.81 -15.89
C VAL A 193 -12.69 -14.23 -17.21
N GLY A 194 -13.66 -13.48 -17.70
CA GLY A 194 -14.34 -13.76 -18.97
C GLY A 194 -13.45 -13.62 -20.21
N SER A 195 -12.45 -12.73 -20.18
CA SER A 195 -11.54 -12.51 -21.32
C SER A 195 -10.42 -13.56 -21.45
N VAL A 196 -10.21 -14.42 -20.49
CA VAL A 196 -9.18 -15.50 -20.52
C VAL A 196 -9.75 -16.83 -21.03
N GLY A 197 -11.06 -16.94 -21.15
CA GLY A 197 -11.76 -18.16 -21.60
C GLY A 197 -12.06 -18.26 -23.09
N GLU A 198 -11.70 -17.25 -23.90
CA GLU A 198 -11.99 -17.19 -25.35
C GLU A 198 -10.74 -17.22 -26.24
N SER A 199 -9.66 -17.87 -25.80
CA SER A 199 -8.42 -17.99 -26.58
C SER A 199 -8.04 -19.44 -26.83
#